data_829f50aa2495c7f22ae9eca195e9115b
#
_entry.id   829f50aa2495c7f22ae9eca195e9115b
#
_cell.length_a   1.000
_cell.length_b   1.000
_cell.length_c   1.000
_cell.angle_alpha   90.00
_cell.angle_beta   90.00
_cell.angle_gamma   90.00
#
_symmetry.space_group_name_H-M   'P 1'
#
loop_
_entity.id
_entity.type
_entity.pdbx_description
1 polymer ?
#
loop_
_entity_poly.entity_id
_entity_poly.type
_entity_poly.pdbx_seq_one_letter_code
_entity_poly.pdbx_strand_id
1 'polypeptide(L)'
;MVKNFPIEFNRTKQLDKGYQIVKKEVGNINYHYHDFYELEFVVSGSATVIVNGNEMTLTHGGAYLLRPTDIHEFLANTKTEIYSVHFLPHFIDEKTFSAFISKNGYLTALLNNVDCAIMQNLLEKLESISCNRLADNTASLIISLMVSLLLGVGKTYVDTVEDESVFKTIKYLAENFTSSPTLAEIAKIAGLTKTYFCRKFKSVTGKTYVEFLSALKVDFASRLITGTKTSLTEICFLSGFNSVSQFIREFKKLKGCAPSAFRQKTTV
;
A
#
# COMPACT_ATOMS: atom_id res chain seq x y z
N MET A 1 19.72 6.05 12.53
CA MET A 1 20.42 5.77 11.24
C MET A 1 19.45 4.98 10.38
N VAL A 2 18.84 5.60 9.38
CA VAL A 2 18.00 4.90 8.41
C VAL A 2 18.94 4.03 7.58
N LYS A 3 18.81 2.71 7.70
CA LYS A 3 19.58 1.78 6.86
C LYS A 3 19.18 2.03 5.41
N ASN A 4 20.15 2.26 4.53
CA ASN A 4 19.98 2.44 3.08
C ASN A 4 19.54 1.11 2.43
N PHE A 5 18.30 0.68 2.63
CA PHE A 5 17.71 -0.40 1.85
C PHE A 5 16.83 0.22 0.75
N PRO A 6 16.90 -0.28 -0.49
CA PRO A 6 15.99 0.17 -1.53
C PRO A 6 14.55 -0.16 -1.10
N ILE A 7 13.70 0.87 -1.04
CA ILE A 7 12.28 0.70 -0.75
C ILE A 7 11.65 -0.02 -1.95
N GLU A 8 11.13 -1.20 -1.71
CA GLU A 8 10.45 -1.97 -2.74
C GLU A 8 8.98 -1.55 -2.83
N PHE A 9 8.48 -1.37 -4.05
CA PHE A 9 7.05 -1.33 -4.27
C PHE A 9 6.54 -2.77 -4.30
N ASN A 10 5.91 -3.20 -3.21
CA ASN A 10 5.30 -4.51 -3.16
C ASN A 10 3.98 -4.47 -3.92
N ARG A 11 3.98 -5.18 -5.02
CA ARG A 11 2.75 -5.50 -5.73
C ARG A 11 2.09 -6.63 -5.00
N THR A 12 0.96 -6.39 -4.42
CA THR A 12 0.04 -7.49 -4.31
C THR A 12 -0.32 -7.95 -5.72
N LYS A 13 -0.34 -9.26 -5.89
CA LYS A 13 -1.15 -9.91 -6.92
C LYS A 13 -2.46 -9.14 -6.93
N GLN A 14 -2.85 -8.64 -8.10
CA GLN A 14 -4.07 -7.93 -8.39
C GLN A 14 -5.15 -8.30 -7.37
N LEU A 15 -5.68 -7.30 -6.64
CA LEU A 15 -6.84 -7.51 -5.78
C LEU A 15 -8.05 -7.69 -6.70
N ASP A 16 -8.12 -8.86 -7.37
CA ASP A 16 -9.11 -9.18 -8.42
C ASP A 16 -10.54 -9.00 -7.94
N LYS A 17 -10.74 -9.05 -6.62
CA LYS A 17 -12.03 -8.85 -5.95
C LYS A 17 -12.12 -7.54 -5.16
N GLY A 18 -11.06 -6.71 -5.16
CA GLY A 18 -10.98 -5.50 -4.36
C GLY A 18 -10.58 -5.73 -2.90
N TYR A 19 -10.47 -6.98 -2.43
CA TYR A 19 -9.87 -7.35 -1.15
C TYR A 19 -9.19 -8.72 -1.21
N GLN A 20 -8.27 -8.94 -0.28
CA GLN A 20 -7.59 -10.22 -0.05
C GLN A 20 -7.37 -10.41 1.45
N ILE A 21 -7.51 -11.64 1.93
CA ILE A 21 -7.12 -12.04 3.28
C ILE A 21 -6.19 -13.23 3.21
N VAL A 22 -5.14 -13.22 4.01
CA VAL A 22 -4.17 -14.30 4.12
C VAL A 22 -3.78 -14.46 5.58
N LYS A 23 -3.92 -15.69 6.11
CA LYS A 23 -3.28 -16.11 7.36
C LYS A 23 -1.94 -16.77 7.03
N LYS A 24 -0.86 -16.28 7.60
CA LYS A 24 0.48 -16.76 7.27
C LYS A 24 1.46 -16.63 8.45
N GLU A 25 2.41 -17.56 8.50
CA GLU A 25 3.64 -17.33 9.24
C GLU A 25 4.53 -16.38 8.44
N VAL A 26 5.08 -15.37 9.09
CA VAL A 26 5.84 -14.31 8.42
C VAL A 26 7.23 -14.17 9.02
N GLY A 27 8.22 -14.01 8.13
CA GLY A 27 9.58 -13.59 8.46
C GLY A 27 9.77 -12.09 8.30
N ASN A 28 11.00 -11.67 8.07
CA ASN A 28 11.32 -10.27 7.82
C ASN A 28 10.83 -9.85 6.43
N ILE A 29 10.12 -8.72 6.38
CA ILE A 29 9.70 -8.06 5.14
C ILE A 29 10.39 -6.70 5.14
N ASN A 30 11.26 -6.46 4.14
CA ASN A 30 12.01 -5.23 4.00
C ASN A 30 11.11 -4.01 3.72
N TYR A 31 11.65 -2.80 3.85
CA TYR A 31 10.94 -1.56 3.55
C TYR A 31 10.24 -1.61 2.20
N HIS A 32 8.93 -1.40 2.23
CA HIS A 32 8.08 -1.38 1.05
C HIS A 32 6.87 -0.47 1.26
N TYR A 33 6.11 -0.25 0.20
CA TYR A 33 4.80 0.43 0.21
C TYR A 33 3.93 -0.18 -0.88
N HIS A 34 2.63 0.09 -0.81
CA HIS A 34 1.62 -0.41 -1.74
C HIS A 34 0.52 0.64 -1.99
N ASP A 35 -0.42 0.35 -2.88
CA ASP A 35 -1.49 1.25 -3.30
C ASP A 35 -2.90 0.86 -2.79
N PHE A 36 -2.95 0.01 -1.76
CA PHE A 36 -4.17 -0.44 -1.09
C PHE A 36 -4.05 -0.18 0.42
N TYR A 37 -5.16 -0.34 1.13
CA TYR A 37 -5.19 -0.36 2.60
C TYR A 37 -4.78 -1.73 3.10
N GLU A 38 -3.97 -1.77 4.13
CA GLU A 38 -3.50 -3.00 4.75
C GLU A 38 -3.80 -2.99 6.25
N LEU A 39 -4.55 -4.00 6.69
CA LEU A 39 -4.75 -4.29 8.10
C LEU A 39 -4.00 -5.56 8.43
N GLU A 40 -3.07 -5.50 9.38
CA GLU A 40 -2.43 -6.68 9.93
C GLU A 40 -2.80 -6.88 11.39
N PHE A 41 -2.95 -8.14 11.77
CA PHE A 41 -3.26 -8.57 13.13
C PHE A 41 -2.34 -9.71 13.53
N VAL A 42 -1.64 -9.55 14.66
CA VAL A 42 -0.72 -10.57 15.19
C VAL A 42 -1.49 -11.62 15.96
N VAL A 43 -1.54 -12.83 15.42
CA VAL A 43 -2.20 -14.01 16.03
C VAL A 43 -1.31 -14.62 17.10
N SER A 44 0.00 -14.73 16.83
CA SER A 44 0.97 -15.27 17.76
C SER A 44 2.37 -14.75 17.47
N GLY A 45 3.26 -14.82 18.46
CA GLY A 45 4.61 -14.32 18.34
C GLY A 45 4.74 -12.82 18.60
N SER A 46 5.82 -12.22 18.08
CA SER A 46 6.09 -10.79 18.19
C SER A 46 6.90 -10.28 17.00
N ALA A 47 6.66 -9.05 16.61
CA ALA A 47 7.36 -8.36 15.55
C ALA A 47 7.65 -6.90 15.91
N THR A 48 8.73 -6.37 15.36
CA THR A 48 8.98 -4.95 15.28
C THR A 48 8.49 -4.45 13.93
N VAL A 49 7.57 -3.48 13.94
CA VAL A 49 7.05 -2.86 12.72
C VAL A 49 7.51 -1.41 12.70
N ILE A 50 8.06 -0.99 11.58
CA ILE A 50 8.50 0.39 11.38
C ILE A 50 7.64 0.98 10.29
N VAL A 51 6.83 2.00 10.61
CA VAL A 51 5.94 2.67 9.66
C VAL A 51 6.31 4.14 9.58
N ASN A 52 6.64 4.61 8.38
CA ASN A 52 7.04 6.01 8.14
C ASN A 52 8.14 6.46 9.12
N GLY A 53 9.07 5.56 9.50
CA GLY A 53 10.15 5.81 10.44
C GLY A 53 9.79 5.68 11.92
N ASN A 54 8.52 5.48 12.28
CA ASN A 54 8.11 5.20 13.67
C ASN A 54 8.17 3.70 13.95
N GLU A 55 8.92 3.33 14.95
CA GLU A 55 9.08 1.94 15.37
C GLU A 55 8.08 1.56 16.45
N MET A 56 7.50 0.37 16.31
CA MET A 56 6.60 -0.21 17.31
C MET A 56 6.82 -1.71 17.42
N THR A 57 6.67 -2.25 18.62
CA THR A 57 6.65 -3.70 18.83
C THR A 57 5.21 -4.18 18.98
N LEU A 58 4.84 -5.16 18.18
CA LEU A 58 3.55 -5.82 18.23
C LEU A 58 3.71 -7.25 18.73
N THR A 59 2.77 -7.66 19.57
CA THR A 59 2.65 -9.02 20.12
C THR A 59 1.25 -9.54 19.83
N HIS A 60 0.88 -10.70 20.35
CA HIS A 60 -0.49 -11.21 20.24
C HIS A 60 -1.54 -10.13 20.55
N GLY A 61 -2.52 -9.96 19.68
CA GLY A 61 -3.54 -8.91 19.75
C GLY A 61 -3.09 -7.54 19.24
N GLY A 62 -1.82 -7.40 18.84
CA GLY A 62 -1.32 -6.21 18.19
C GLY A 62 -1.85 -6.12 16.77
N ALA A 63 -2.31 -4.94 16.35
CA ALA A 63 -2.82 -4.67 15.02
C ALA A 63 -2.38 -3.31 14.52
N TYR A 64 -2.30 -3.17 13.21
CA TYR A 64 -2.15 -1.87 12.54
C TYR A 64 -2.98 -1.79 11.27
N LEU A 65 -3.33 -0.57 10.90
CA LEU A 65 -4.01 -0.24 9.64
C LEU A 65 -3.21 0.83 8.91
N LEU A 66 -2.66 0.46 7.77
CA LEU A 66 -1.89 1.33 6.89
C LEU A 66 -2.74 1.89 5.76
N ARG A 67 -2.38 3.09 5.35
CA ARG A 67 -2.92 3.74 4.16
C ARG A 67 -2.08 3.35 2.92
N PRO A 68 -2.64 3.49 1.74
CA PRO A 68 -1.83 3.53 0.52
C PRO A 68 -0.62 4.45 0.71
N THR A 69 0.56 3.99 0.29
CA THR A 69 1.83 4.72 0.37
C THR A 69 2.48 4.88 1.75
N ASP A 70 1.90 4.37 2.84
CA ASP A 70 2.63 4.25 4.09
C ASP A 70 3.82 3.29 3.89
N ILE A 71 5.04 3.80 4.08
CA ILE A 71 6.26 3.00 3.91
C ILE A 71 6.52 2.24 5.19
N HIS A 72 6.64 0.94 5.09
CA HIS A 72 6.77 0.11 6.29
C HIS A 72 7.73 -1.08 6.10
N GLU A 73 8.23 -1.57 7.22
CA GLU A 73 9.07 -2.75 7.37
C GLU A 73 8.51 -3.61 8.50
N PHE A 74 8.54 -4.93 8.31
CA PHE A 74 8.14 -5.89 9.33
C PHE A 74 9.32 -6.79 9.66
N LEU A 75 9.73 -6.81 10.92
CA LEU A 75 10.84 -7.60 11.44
C LEU A 75 10.29 -8.59 12.47
N ALA A 76 10.23 -9.86 12.12
CA ALA A 76 9.82 -10.92 13.02
C ALA A 76 10.85 -11.10 14.14
N ASN A 77 10.46 -10.84 15.40
CA ASN A 77 11.33 -11.04 16.56
C ASN A 77 11.32 -12.50 17.03
N THR A 78 10.21 -13.19 16.78
CA THR A 78 9.98 -14.60 17.05
C THR A 78 9.27 -15.24 15.88
N LYS A 79 8.98 -16.54 15.95
CA LYS A 79 8.04 -17.18 15.02
C LYS A 79 6.68 -16.49 15.15
N THR A 80 6.28 -15.75 14.13
CA THR A 80 5.13 -14.85 14.18
C THR A 80 4.09 -15.24 13.13
N GLU A 81 2.86 -15.46 13.57
CA GLU A 81 1.71 -15.70 12.71
C GLU A 81 0.81 -14.47 12.68
N ILE A 82 0.40 -14.06 11.49
CA ILE A 82 -0.45 -12.89 11.28
C ILE A 82 -1.63 -13.22 10.35
N TYR A 83 -2.71 -12.43 10.50
CA TYR A 83 -3.64 -12.16 9.42
C TYR A 83 -3.22 -10.87 8.73
N SER A 84 -3.18 -10.90 7.40
CA SER A 84 -2.95 -9.74 6.53
C SER A 84 -4.19 -9.55 5.65
N VAL A 85 -4.87 -8.40 5.77
CA VAL A 85 -6.06 -8.04 5.01
C VAL A 85 -5.75 -6.82 4.15
N HIS A 86 -5.75 -7.01 2.85
CA HIS A 86 -5.56 -5.96 1.86
C HIS A 86 -6.90 -5.60 1.25
N PHE A 87 -7.21 -4.32 1.10
CA PHE A 87 -8.50 -3.90 0.53
C PHE A 87 -8.45 -2.52 -0.13
N LEU A 88 -9.39 -2.30 -1.05
CA LEU A 88 -9.60 -1.02 -1.71
C LEU A 88 -10.64 -0.18 -0.94
N PRO A 89 -10.65 1.16 -1.11
CA PRO A 89 -11.53 2.06 -0.33
C PRO A 89 -13.01 1.70 -0.35
N HIS A 90 -13.52 1.13 -1.45
CA HIS A 90 -14.92 0.78 -1.59
C HIS A 90 -15.35 -0.44 -0.73
N PHE A 91 -14.41 -1.09 -0.05
CA PHE A 91 -14.68 -2.13 0.96
C PHE A 91 -14.83 -1.60 2.38
N ILE A 92 -14.82 -0.29 2.58
CA ILE A 92 -15.16 0.34 3.85
C ILE A 92 -16.40 1.22 3.63
N ASP A 93 -17.37 1.21 4.54
CA ASP A 93 -18.47 2.15 4.48
C ASP A 93 -17.99 3.60 4.61
N GLU A 94 -18.73 4.53 3.99
CA GLU A 94 -18.33 5.93 3.85
C GLU A 94 -18.09 6.62 5.21
N LYS A 95 -18.88 6.31 6.22
CA LYS A 95 -18.77 6.90 7.56
C LYS A 95 -17.46 6.45 8.25
N THR A 96 -17.19 5.16 8.24
CA THR A 96 -15.97 4.57 8.81
C THR A 96 -14.74 5.04 8.05
N PHE A 97 -14.83 5.09 6.72
CA PHE A 97 -13.74 5.59 5.88
C PHE A 97 -13.43 7.06 6.18
N SER A 98 -14.44 7.94 6.23
CA SER A 98 -14.28 9.35 6.56
C SER A 98 -13.67 9.54 7.97
N ALA A 99 -14.12 8.75 8.95
CA ALA A 99 -13.56 8.78 10.29
C ALA A 99 -12.08 8.36 10.31
N PHE A 100 -11.69 7.34 9.53
CA PHE A 100 -10.29 6.93 9.41
C PHE A 100 -9.43 8.00 8.72
N ILE A 101 -9.87 8.52 7.58
CA ILE A 101 -9.12 9.54 6.84
C ILE A 101 -8.92 10.82 7.65
N SER A 102 -9.94 11.21 8.47
CA SER A 102 -9.83 12.40 9.33
C SER A 102 -8.72 12.30 10.38
N LYS A 103 -8.25 11.09 10.70
CA LYS A 103 -7.12 10.87 11.64
C LYS A 103 -5.78 11.32 11.06
N ASN A 104 -5.68 11.49 9.74
CA ASN A 104 -4.49 11.94 9.01
C ASN A 104 -3.21 11.15 9.33
N GLY A 105 -3.34 9.85 9.59
CA GLY A 105 -2.24 8.96 9.95
C GLY A 105 -2.62 7.49 9.80
N TYR A 106 -1.68 6.59 10.07
CA TYR A 106 -1.98 5.18 10.22
C TYR A 106 -2.45 4.88 11.65
N LEU A 107 -3.15 3.76 11.84
CA LEU A 107 -3.62 3.32 13.14
C LEU A 107 -2.78 2.15 13.65
N THR A 108 -2.57 2.10 14.95
CA THR A 108 -2.05 0.92 15.63
C THR A 108 -2.83 0.69 16.92
N ALA A 109 -2.99 -0.57 17.30
CA ALA A 109 -3.70 -0.96 18.51
C ALA A 109 -3.06 -2.19 19.14
N LEU A 110 -3.10 -2.26 20.47
CA LEU A 110 -2.98 -3.50 21.22
C LEU A 110 -4.37 -3.78 21.79
N LEU A 111 -5.04 -4.77 21.24
CA LEU A 111 -6.41 -5.11 21.59
C LEU A 111 -6.45 -5.83 22.95
N ASN A 112 -7.45 -5.51 23.77
CA ASN A 112 -7.75 -6.30 24.96
C ASN A 112 -8.33 -7.68 24.56
N ASN A 113 -8.49 -8.58 25.53
CA ASN A 113 -8.92 -9.95 25.26
C ASN A 113 -10.29 -10.04 24.54
N VAL A 114 -11.22 -9.13 24.85
CA VAL A 114 -12.55 -9.10 24.23
C VAL A 114 -12.45 -8.65 22.78
N ASP A 115 -11.79 -7.52 22.53
CA ASP A 115 -11.61 -6.96 21.19
C ASP A 115 -10.74 -7.89 20.32
N CYS A 116 -9.77 -8.56 20.92
CA CYS A 116 -8.94 -9.56 20.26
C CYS A 116 -9.79 -10.74 19.76
N ALA A 117 -10.68 -11.27 20.60
CA ALA A 117 -11.60 -12.34 20.21
C ALA A 117 -12.57 -11.89 19.12
N ILE A 118 -13.09 -10.66 19.19
CA ILE A 118 -13.95 -10.09 18.15
C ILE A 118 -13.16 -9.99 16.83
N MET A 119 -11.95 -9.43 16.85
CA MET A 119 -11.11 -9.30 15.67
C MET A 119 -10.82 -10.66 15.02
N GLN A 120 -10.45 -11.66 15.80
CA GLN A 120 -10.19 -13.02 15.30
C GLN A 120 -11.43 -13.62 14.63
N ASN A 121 -12.61 -13.53 15.25
CA ASN A 121 -13.85 -14.03 14.68
C ASN A 121 -14.20 -13.34 13.35
N LEU A 122 -13.97 -12.02 13.25
CA LEU A 122 -14.18 -11.27 12.01
C LEU A 122 -13.21 -11.71 10.91
N LEU A 123 -11.94 -11.91 11.24
CA LEU A 123 -10.91 -12.38 10.31
C LEU A 123 -11.21 -13.81 9.81
N GLU A 124 -11.53 -14.74 10.70
CA GLU A 124 -11.92 -16.11 10.33
C GLU A 124 -13.18 -16.12 9.44
N LYS A 125 -14.16 -15.27 9.76
CA LYS A 125 -15.34 -15.14 8.91
C LYS A 125 -15.01 -14.57 7.55
N LEU A 126 -14.17 -13.53 7.47
CA LEU A 126 -13.73 -12.95 6.20
C LEU A 126 -12.97 -13.98 5.35
N GLU A 127 -12.08 -14.77 5.97
CA GLU A 127 -11.35 -15.85 5.30
C GLU A 127 -12.32 -16.90 4.74
N SER A 128 -13.31 -17.35 5.53
CA SER A 128 -14.28 -18.36 5.12
C SER A 128 -15.12 -17.97 3.90
N ILE A 129 -15.37 -16.67 3.72
CA ILE A 129 -16.17 -16.15 2.58
C ILE A 129 -15.32 -15.67 1.41
N SER A 130 -13.99 -15.60 1.57
CA SER A 130 -13.08 -15.01 0.57
C SER A 130 -13.13 -15.67 -0.80
N CYS A 131 -13.52 -16.94 -0.88
CA CYS A 131 -13.70 -17.66 -2.14
C CYS A 131 -15.07 -17.45 -2.82
N ASN A 132 -16.03 -16.81 -2.13
CA ASN A 132 -17.40 -16.62 -2.63
C ASN A 132 -17.58 -15.21 -3.19
N ARG A 133 -17.75 -15.06 -4.52
CA ARG A 133 -17.99 -13.78 -5.19
C ARG A 133 -19.30 -13.07 -4.82
N LEU A 134 -20.28 -13.80 -4.28
CA LEU A 134 -21.56 -13.22 -3.83
C LEU A 134 -21.49 -12.61 -2.43
N ALA A 135 -20.33 -12.74 -1.76
CA ALA A 135 -20.15 -12.29 -0.39
C ALA A 135 -19.48 -10.89 -0.25
N ASP A 136 -19.34 -10.14 -1.35
CA ASP A 136 -18.65 -8.84 -1.33
C ASP A 136 -19.26 -7.83 -0.36
N ASN A 137 -20.60 -7.75 -0.27
CA ASN A 137 -21.27 -6.91 0.72
C ASN A 137 -20.97 -7.35 2.15
N THR A 138 -20.92 -8.66 2.42
CA THR A 138 -20.58 -9.18 3.76
C THR A 138 -19.11 -8.91 4.07
N ALA A 139 -18.22 -9.06 3.10
CA ALA A 139 -16.80 -8.71 3.25
C ALA A 139 -16.61 -7.22 3.58
N SER A 140 -17.32 -6.33 2.88
CA SER A 140 -17.32 -4.89 3.14
C SER A 140 -17.78 -4.56 4.57
N LEU A 141 -18.85 -5.19 5.05
CA LEU A 141 -19.32 -5.00 6.42
C LEU A 141 -18.30 -5.48 7.45
N ILE A 142 -17.68 -6.65 7.23
CA ILE A 142 -16.66 -7.19 8.13
C ILE A 142 -15.43 -6.27 8.17
N ILE A 143 -14.95 -5.82 7.03
CA ILE A 143 -13.80 -4.90 6.95
C ILE A 143 -14.12 -3.57 7.64
N SER A 144 -15.32 -3.02 7.42
CA SER A 144 -15.79 -1.81 8.11
C SER A 144 -15.84 -1.99 9.63
N LEU A 145 -16.32 -3.14 10.13
CA LEU A 145 -16.32 -3.45 11.56
C LEU A 145 -14.92 -3.54 12.15
N MET A 146 -13.99 -4.20 11.46
CA MET A 146 -12.58 -4.29 11.90
C MET A 146 -11.93 -2.91 11.98
N VAL A 147 -12.14 -2.08 10.96
CA VAL A 147 -11.62 -0.69 10.96
C VAL A 147 -12.27 0.14 12.05
N SER A 148 -13.59 0.02 12.26
CA SER A 148 -14.31 0.71 13.36
C SER A 148 -13.77 0.30 14.72
N LEU A 149 -13.47 -0.99 14.94
CA LEU A 149 -12.87 -1.48 16.18
C LEU A 149 -11.51 -0.81 16.42
N LEU A 150 -10.64 -0.78 15.40
CA LEU A 150 -9.35 -0.11 15.53
C LEU A 150 -9.48 1.40 15.75
N LEU A 151 -10.46 2.07 15.15
CA LEU A 151 -10.73 3.50 15.39
C LEU A 151 -11.16 3.78 16.84
N GLY A 152 -11.86 2.84 17.47
CA GLY A 152 -12.34 2.97 18.85
C GLY A 152 -11.25 2.82 19.91
N VAL A 153 -10.25 1.96 19.66
CA VAL A 153 -9.23 1.59 20.65
C VAL A 153 -7.80 1.96 20.24
N GLY A 154 -7.59 2.20 18.94
CA GLY A 154 -6.27 2.44 18.36
C GLY A 154 -5.72 3.83 18.65
N LYS A 155 -4.39 3.92 18.64
CA LYS A 155 -3.66 5.19 18.60
C LYS A 155 -3.40 5.57 17.15
N THR A 156 -3.59 6.84 16.85
CA THR A 156 -3.21 7.39 15.56
C THR A 156 -1.78 7.90 15.63
N TYR A 157 -0.96 7.47 14.69
CA TYR A 157 0.35 8.04 14.49
C TYR A 157 0.27 8.96 13.27
N VAL A 158 0.28 10.26 13.54
CA VAL A 158 0.43 11.28 12.49
C VAL A 158 1.90 11.27 12.06
N ASP A 159 2.15 11.40 10.78
CA ASP A 159 3.51 11.39 10.24
C ASP A 159 4.34 12.53 10.88
N THR A 160 5.16 12.19 11.88
CA THR A 160 6.05 13.14 12.59
C THR A 160 7.50 13.04 12.11
N VAL A 161 7.72 12.48 10.93
CA VAL A 161 9.03 12.06 10.46
C VAL A 161 9.93 13.25 10.10
N GLU A 162 11.21 13.18 10.48
CA GLU A 162 12.27 14.08 9.99
C GLU A 162 12.32 14.22 8.45
N ASP A 163 11.67 13.28 7.73
CA ASP A 163 11.54 13.23 6.28
C ASP A 163 10.12 13.53 5.77
N GLU A 164 9.27 14.23 6.57
CA GLU A 164 7.90 14.61 6.21
C GLU A 164 7.81 15.17 4.76
N SER A 165 8.82 15.90 4.33
CA SER A 165 8.90 16.46 2.99
C SER A 165 8.87 15.41 1.87
N VAL A 166 9.56 14.26 2.04
CA VAL A 166 9.59 13.18 1.05
C VAL A 166 8.31 12.36 1.11
N PHE A 167 7.83 12.02 2.30
CA PHE A 167 6.58 11.27 2.45
C PHE A 167 5.38 12.04 1.89
N LYS A 168 5.31 13.35 2.15
CA LYS A 168 4.29 14.23 1.56
C LYS A 168 4.33 14.21 0.03
N THR A 169 5.51 14.15 -0.57
CA THR A 169 5.64 14.04 -2.03
C THR A 169 5.27 12.66 -2.56
N ILE A 170 5.58 11.58 -1.85
CA ILE A 170 5.17 10.22 -2.22
C ILE A 170 3.65 10.12 -2.23
N LYS A 171 2.98 10.63 -1.19
CA LYS A 171 1.51 10.68 -1.12
C LYS A 171 0.92 11.47 -2.29
N TYR A 172 1.44 12.68 -2.54
CA TYR A 172 1.00 13.49 -3.67
C TYR A 172 1.19 12.77 -5.02
N LEU A 173 2.32 12.09 -5.20
CA LEU A 173 2.61 11.33 -6.41
C LEU A 173 1.65 10.16 -6.60
N ALA A 174 1.31 9.43 -5.54
CA ALA A 174 0.36 8.33 -5.61
C ALA A 174 -1.03 8.76 -6.10
N GLU A 175 -1.45 9.96 -5.74
CA GLU A 175 -2.74 10.52 -6.13
C GLU A 175 -2.69 11.23 -7.51
N ASN A 176 -1.51 11.72 -7.94
CA ASN A 176 -1.38 12.64 -9.07
C ASN A 176 -0.38 12.18 -10.15
N PHE A 177 0.14 10.95 -10.12
CA PHE A 177 1.18 10.48 -11.05
C PHE A 177 0.77 10.55 -12.54
N THR A 178 -0.53 10.42 -12.83
CA THR A 178 -1.04 10.48 -14.21
C THR A 178 -0.90 11.88 -14.81
N SER A 179 -0.93 12.94 -14.01
CA SER A 179 -0.68 14.31 -14.46
C SER A 179 0.78 14.59 -14.80
N SER A 180 1.69 13.65 -14.51
CA SER A 180 3.14 13.79 -14.77
C SER A 180 3.77 15.01 -14.09
N PRO A 181 3.64 15.18 -12.76
CA PRO A 181 4.19 16.33 -12.08
C PRO A 181 5.67 16.51 -12.42
N THR A 182 6.10 17.74 -12.56
CA THR A 182 7.51 18.05 -12.83
C THR A 182 8.34 17.97 -11.55
N LEU A 183 9.64 17.74 -11.68
CA LEU A 183 10.57 17.81 -10.55
C LEU A 183 10.50 19.15 -9.80
N ALA A 184 10.19 20.25 -10.51
CA ALA A 184 10.07 21.57 -9.89
C ALA A 184 8.84 21.64 -8.97
N GLU A 185 7.70 21.13 -9.43
CA GLU A 185 6.46 21.10 -8.63
C GLU A 185 6.64 20.23 -7.40
N ILE A 186 7.22 19.04 -7.56
CA ILE A 186 7.44 18.11 -6.45
C ILE A 186 8.44 18.68 -5.42
N ALA A 187 9.53 19.29 -5.86
CA ALA A 187 10.48 19.94 -4.96
C ALA A 187 9.82 21.10 -4.18
N LYS A 188 8.92 21.86 -4.84
CA LYS A 188 8.13 22.92 -4.19
C LYS A 188 7.18 22.33 -3.13
N ILE A 189 6.49 21.22 -3.43
CA ILE A 189 5.61 20.52 -2.47
C ILE A 189 6.42 20.04 -1.26
N ALA A 190 7.64 19.53 -1.49
CA ALA A 190 8.56 19.13 -0.44
C ALA A 190 9.11 20.31 0.39
N GLY A 191 8.97 21.56 -0.08
CA GLY A 191 9.64 22.72 0.52
C GLY A 191 11.16 22.69 0.36
N LEU A 192 11.68 22.04 -0.67
CA LEU A 192 13.12 21.80 -0.89
C LEU A 192 13.57 22.35 -2.25
N THR A 193 14.88 22.63 -2.35
CA THR A 193 15.51 22.86 -3.68
C THR A 193 15.53 21.56 -4.49
N LYS A 194 15.47 21.64 -5.82
CA LYS A 194 15.49 20.46 -6.71
C LYS A 194 16.66 19.52 -6.42
N THR A 195 17.85 20.07 -6.24
CA THR A 195 19.08 19.30 -5.99
C THR A 195 19.01 18.56 -4.64
N TYR A 196 18.56 19.23 -3.60
CA TYR A 196 18.42 18.63 -2.28
C TYR A 196 17.32 17.58 -2.26
N PHE A 197 16.16 17.88 -2.88
CA PHE A 197 15.08 16.93 -3.06
C PHE A 197 15.54 15.64 -3.75
N CYS A 198 16.23 15.73 -4.90
CA CYS A 198 16.70 14.56 -5.62
C CYS A 198 17.58 13.65 -4.76
N ARG A 199 18.52 14.22 -4.00
CA ARG A 199 19.37 13.46 -3.08
C ARG A 199 18.57 12.79 -1.98
N LYS A 200 17.73 13.59 -1.30
CA LYS A 200 16.91 13.15 -0.18
C LYS A 200 15.89 12.12 -0.61
N PHE A 201 15.18 12.36 -1.72
CA PHE A 201 14.23 11.41 -2.27
C PHE A 201 14.88 10.06 -2.61
N LYS A 202 16.06 10.09 -3.27
CA LYS A 202 16.78 8.86 -3.58
C LYS A 202 17.32 8.16 -2.33
N SER A 203 17.76 8.88 -1.30
CA SER A 203 18.21 8.26 -0.04
C SER A 203 17.09 7.59 0.73
N VAL A 204 15.86 8.14 0.67
CA VAL A 204 14.67 7.59 1.35
C VAL A 204 14.04 6.46 0.52
N THR A 205 13.86 6.65 -0.80
CA THR A 205 13.11 5.71 -1.64
C THR A 205 13.99 4.68 -2.36
N GLY A 206 15.32 4.84 -2.34
CA GLY A 206 16.26 4.04 -3.13
C GLY A 206 16.22 4.33 -4.64
N LYS A 207 15.24 5.15 -5.12
CA LYS A 207 14.99 5.45 -6.54
C LYS A 207 15.09 6.94 -6.80
N THR A 208 15.49 7.28 -8.02
CA THR A 208 15.32 8.67 -8.47
C THR A 208 13.83 8.99 -8.63
N TYR A 209 13.48 10.27 -8.56
CA TYR A 209 12.10 10.73 -8.81
C TYR A 209 11.51 10.20 -10.13
N VAL A 210 12.31 10.21 -11.20
CA VAL A 210 11.86 9.74 -12.53
C VAL A 210 11.59 8.24 -12.54
N GLU A 211 12.47 7.45 -11.91
CA GLU A 211 12.27 6.00 -11.77
C GLU A 211 11.03 5.66 -10.94
N PHE A 212 10.82 6.41 -9.86
CA PHE A 212 9.66 6.25 -8.99
C PHE A 212 8.36 6.57 -9.73
N LEU A 213 8.28 7.72 -10.41
CA LEU A 213 7.11 8.11 -11.21
C LEU A 213 6.84 7.12 -12.35
N SER A 214 7.89 6.65 -13.04
CA SER A 214 7.75 5.64 -14.10
C SER A 214 7.21 4.32 -13.55
N ALA A 215 7.61 3.91 -12.35
CA ALA A 215 7.08 2.71 -11.70
C ALA A 215 5.58 2.83 -11.42
N LEU A 216 5.12 3.95 -10.84
CA LEU A 216 3.69 4.20 -10.59
C LEU A 216 2.87 4.11 -11.89
N LYS A 217 3.33 4.78 -12.96
CA LYS A 217 2.66 4.78 -14.26
C LYS A 217 2.58 3.39 -14.88
N VAL A 218 3.68 2.64 -14.86
CA VAL A 218 3.73 1.27 -15.42
C VAL A 218 2.85 0.32 -14.62
N ASP A 219 2.77 0.50 -13.31
CA ASP A 219 1.91 -0.33 -12.46
C ASP A 219 0.44 -0.07 -12.74
N PHE A 220 0.05 1.19 -12.85
CA PHE A 220 -1.30 1.55 -13.25
C PHE A 220 -1.64 1.02 -14.66
N ALA A 221 -0.75 1.19 -15.62
CA ALA A 221 -0.91 0.63 -16.96
C ALA A 221 -1.07 -0.89 -16.95
N SER A 222 -0.31 -1.61 -16.12
CA SER A 222 -0.41 -3.06 -16.04
C SER A 222 -1.77 -3.53 -15.54
N ARG A 223 -2.39 -2.81 -14.60
CA ARG A 223 -3.75 -3.07 -14.12
C ARG A 223 -4.79 -2.84 -15.22
N LEU A 224 -4.68 -1.75 -15.97
CA LEU A 224 -5.57 -1.48 -17.11
C LEU A 224 -5.43 -2.53 -18.22
N ILE A 225 -4.20 -3.00 -18.48
CA ILE A 225 -3.94 -4.05 -19.48
C ILE A 225 -4.63 -5.37 -19.13
N THR A 226 -4.62 -5.75 -17.85
CA THR A 226 -5.21 -7.02 -17.39
C THR A 226 -6.71 -6.91 -17.11
N GLY A 227 -7.18 -5.77 -16.61
CA GLY A 227 -8.56 -5.57 -16.17
C GLY A 227 -9.51 -5.01 -17.23
N THR A 228 -9.00 -4.57 -18.39
CA THR A 228 -9.84 -3.90 -19.40
C THR A 228 -9.51 -4.34 -20.82
N LYS A 229 -10.45 -4.06 -21.76
CA LYS A 229 -10.25 -4.21 -23.20
C LYS A 229 -9.72 -2.93 -23.87
N THR A 230 -9.38 -1.91 -23.11
CA THR A 230 -8.86 -0.62 -23.58
C THR A 230 -7.61 -0.81 -24.42
N SER A 231 -7.45 -0.03 -25.50
CA SER A 231 -6.28 -0.13 -26.38
C SER A 231 -4.98 0.22 -25.65
N LEU A 232 -3.85 -0.38 -26.05
CA LEU A 232 -2.55 -0.09 -25.45
C LEU A 232 -2.13 1.37 -25.61
N THR A 233 -2.52 1.99 -26.72
CA THR A 233 -2.29 3.41 -26.96
C THR A 233 -3.07 4.29 -25.99
N GLU A 234 -4.31 3.98 -25.74
CA GLU A 234 -5.15 4.69 -24.79
C GLU A 234 -4.66 4.48 -23.34
N ILE A 235 -4.29 3.24 -22.97
CA ILE A 235 -3.69 2.94 -21.67
C ILE A 235 -2.39 3.73 -21.45
N CYS A 236 -1.56 3.89 -22.49
CA CYS A 236 -0.36 4.72 -22.43
C CYS A 236 -0.69 6.13 -21.92
N PHE A 237 -1.67 6.80 -22.55
CA PHE A 237 -2.04 8.17 -22.18
C PHE A 237 -2.80 8.26 -20.85
N LEU A 238 -3.71 7.33 -20.58
CA LEU A 238 -4.39 7.24 -19.26
C LEU A 238 -3.41 7.03 -18.11
N SER A 239 -2.29 6.37 -18.36
CA SER A 239 -1.23 6.16 -17.37
C SER A 239 -0.26 7.34 -17.24
N GLY A 240 -0.52 8.44 -17.96
CA GLY A 240 0.27 9.67 -17.87
C GLY A 240 1.58 9.63 -18.66
N PHE A 241 1.77 8.71 -19.61
CA PHE A 241 2.90 8.77 -20.55
C PHE A 241 2.60 9.73 -21.69
N ASN A 242 3.60 10.49 -22.12
CA ASN A 242 3.48 11.46 -23.22
C ASN A 242 3.74 10.85 -24.59
N SER A 243 4.27 9.61 -24.66
CA SER A 243 4.50 8.90 -25.91
C SER A 243 4.46 7.39 -25.76
N VAL A 244 3.96 6.71 -26.76
CA VAL A 244 3.88 5.23 -26.81
C VAL A 244 5.28 4.61 -26.76
N SER A 245 6.26 5.23 -27.41
CA SER A 245 7.64 4.73 -27.38
C SER A 245 8.24 4.74 -25.98
N GLN A 246 8.03 5.82 -25.22
CA GLN A 246 8.46 5.91 -23.81
C GLN A 246 7.74 4.86 -22.96
N PHE A 247 6.43 4.74 -23.14
CA PHE A 247 5.62 3.74 -22.41
C PHE A 247 6.13 2.32 -22.64
N ILE A 248 6.32 1.90 -23.90
CA ILE A 248 6.81 0.55 -24.23
C ILE A 248 8.19 0.30 -23.59
N ARG A 249 9.10 1.28 -23.69
CA ARG A 249 10.45 1.17 -23.13
C ARG A 249 10.42 0.99 -21.61
N GLU A 250 9.72 1.88 -20.90
CA GLU A 250 9.63 1.83 -19.42
C GLU A 250 8.87 0.59 -18.94
N PHE A 251 7.80 0.22 -19.64
CA PHE A 251 7.05 -1.00 -19.34
C PHE A 251 7.91 -2.25 -19.51
N LYS A 252 8.64 -2.38 -20.62
CA LYS A 252 9.55 -3.51 -20.84
C LYS A 252 10.67 -3.56 -19.81
N LYS A 253 11.24 -2.41 -19.43
CA LYS A 253 12.27 -2.30 -18.39
C LYS A 253 11.76 -2.83 -17.04
N LEU A 254 10.52 -2.48 -16.65
CA LEU A 254 9.97 -2.78 -15.32
C LEU A 254 9.24 -4.13 -15.25
N LYS A 255 8.63 -4.60 -16.37
CA LYS A 255 7.84 -5.85 -16.41
C LYS A 255 8.55 -7.00 -17.14
N GLY A 256 9.72 -6.76 -17.71
CA GLY A 256 10.50 -7.76 -18.45
C GLY A 256 9.95 -8.11 -19.84
N CYS A 257 8.78 -7.59 -20.24
CA CYS A 257 8.18 -7.84 -21.55
C CYS A 257 7.39 -6.63 -22.05
N ALA A 258 7.10 -6.60 -23.35
CA ALA A 258 6.31 -5.52 -23.95
C ALA A 258 4.84 -5.58 -23.44
N PRO A 259 4.11 -4.42 -23.42
CA PRO A 259 2.71 -4.37 -22.99
C PRO A 259 1.79 -5.36 -23.73
N SER A 260 2.00 -5.56 -25.04
CA SER A 260 1.24 -6.51 -25.85
C SER A 260 1.46 -7.97 -25.42
N ALA A 261 2.71 -8.36 -25.17
CA ALA A 261 3.04 -9.69 -24.68
C ALA A 261 2.54 -9.90 -23.24
N PHE A 262 2.53 -8.84 -22.44
CA PHE A 262 1.98 -8.89 -21.06
C PHE A 262 0.47 -9.17 -21.09
N ARG A 263 -0.28 -8.51 -22.00
CA ARG A 263 -1.72 -8.75 -22.19
C ARG A 263 -2.01 -10.21 -22.60
N GLN A 264 -1.24 -10.75 -23.54
CA GLN A 264 -1.44 -12.13 -23.99
C GLN A 264 -1.23 -13.17 -22.89
N LYS A 265 -0.27 -12.95 -21.99
CA LYS A 265 0.02 -13.85 -20.87
C LYS A 265 -1.06 -13.85 -19.78
N THR A 266 -1.88 -12.82 -19.70
CA THR A 266 -2.89 -12.63 -18.64
C THR A 266 -4.32 -12.91 -19.12
N THR A 267 -4.51 -13.19 -20.41
CA THR A 267 -5.81 -13.50 -21.04
C THR A 267 -6.05 -15.03 -21.18
N VAL A 268 -5.22 -15.87 -20.53
CA VAL A 268 -5.37 -17.34 -20.51
C VAL A 268 -6.10 -17.77 -19.24
#